data_55b32488f3be04f8fbaa3f9fc3e80d97
#
_entry.id   55b32488f3be04f8fbaa3f9fc3e80d97
#
_cell.length_a   1.000
_cell.length_b   1.000
_cell.length_c   1.000
_cell.angle_alpha   90.00
_cell.angle_beta   90.00
_cell.angle_gamma   90.00
#
_symmetry.space_group_name_H-M   'P 1'
#
loop_
_entity.id
_entity.type
_entity.pdbx_description
1 polymer ?
#
loop_
_entity_poly.entity_id
_entity_poly.type
_entity_poly.pdbx_seq_one_letter_code
_entity_poly.pdbx_strand_id
1 'polypeptide(L)'
;MANKLYFEHPSLKKWFTKITEIKEVDSLFHIKLEDSAFYPEGGGQPSDFGTINGIEIVDLIEENEEVIHVLNARPDTIEATCEINWDRRIDHMQHHSGQHLLSATIIELFDVPTVSFHLGKETVTIDLDTPSLSAEQLNQIERAVYEKILANIEIITYFVNKEELNALQLRKLPKVEDNIRIVEILHTDLSACCGTHVKQTGEIGLIKLIKTEKVRQTTRLHFKCGYRALEEVQKTSKTLSNINQLFNTHTDQVKDKVETTMNELKEAQKEIDKMKETIYNSISNELLSKATNDIIIKTFEEESVKDLQLLAKSIQSKKPSLLVFSSVKEQKLLLINQLKNDIHCGELIKNLLKRVDGKGGGGAGQAQVTFETSIQLHEAENILKSILLSQVNC
;
A
#
# COMPACT_ATOMS: atom_id res chain seq x y z
N MET A 1 2.38 38.99 -23.83
CA MET A 1 2.67 37.71 -23.18
C MET A 1 3.28 37.97 -21.82
N ALA A 2 2.84 37.27 -20.80
CA ALA A 2 3.46 37.40 -19.47
C ALA A 2 4.91 36.92 -19.51
N ASN A 3 5.79 37.62 -18.78
CA ASN A 3 7.16 37.16 -18.62
C ASN A 3 7.19 35.95 -17.71
N LYS A 4 7.74 34.81 -18.18
CA LYS A 4 7.75 33.51 -17.47
C LYS A 4 8.92 33.44 -16.48
N LEU A 5 8.83 34.21 -15.37
CA LEU A 5 9.88 34.28 -14.34
C LEU A 5 10.28 32.91 -13.73
N TYR A 6 9.43 31.94 -13.78
CA TYR A 6 9.74 30.56 -13.28
C TYR A 6 10.85 29.87 -14.09
N PHE A 7 11.16 30.32 -15.29
CA PHE A 7 12.29 29.83 -16.07
C PHE A 7 13.61 30.48 -15.66
N GLU A 8 13.59 31.82 -15.44
CA GLU A 8 14.77 32.62 -15.14
C GLU A 8 15.11 32.63 -13.66
N HIS A 9 14.07 32.65 -12.81
CA HIS A 9 14.16 32.80 -11.37
C HIS A 9 13.37 31.69 -10.64
N PRO A 10 13.68 30.40 -10.81
CA PRO A 10 12.90 29.28 -10.24
C PRO A 10 12.83 29.31 -8.70
N SER A 11 13.80 29.98 -8.05
CA SER A 11 13.86 30.12 -6.58
C SER A 11 13.14 31.37 -6.06
N LEU A 12 12.44 32.14 -6.91
CA LEU A 12 11.68 33.30 -6.50
C LEU A 12 10.44 32.90 -5.71
N LYS A 13 10.36 33.37 -4.46
CA LYS A 13 9.27 33.03 -3.54
C LYS A 13 8.15 34.04 -3.51
N LYS A 14 8.52 35.31 -3.66
CA LYS A 14 7.60 36.45 -3.58
C LYS A 14 8.05 37.55 -4.54
N TRP A 15 7.09 38.15 -5.23
CA TRP A 15 7.34 39.26 -6.14
C TRP A 15 6.14 40.20 -6.23
N PHE A 16 6.37 41.38 -6.82
CA PHE A 16 5.36 42.37 -7.12
C PHE A 16 5.20 42.45 -8.64
N THR A 17 3.97 42.49 -9.11
CA THR A 17 3.63 42.61 -10.52
C THR A 17 2.29 43.33 -10.67
N LYS A 18 1.76 43.38 -11.90
CA LYS A 18 0.43 43.92 -12.19
C LYS A 18 -0.49 42.91 -12.78
N ILE A 19 -1.77 42.99 -12.42
CA ILE A 19 -2.84 42.27 -13.07
C ILE A 19 -3.17 42.97 -14.38
N THR A 20 -3.06 42.24 -15.48
CA THR A 20 -3.32 42.79 -16.84
C THR A 20 -4.73 42.47 -17.31
N GLU A 21 -5.33 41.38 -16.82
CA GLU A 21 -6.70 40.96 -17.15
C GLU A 21 -7.36 40.26 -15.95
N ILE A 22 -8.65 40.57 -15.75
CA ILE A 22 -9.52 39.84 -14.80
C ILE A 22 -10.79 39.43 -15.56
N LYS A 23 -11.07 38.15 -15.61
CA LYS A 23 -12.27 37.61 -16.24
C LYS A 23 -12.99 36.69 -15.26
N GLU A 24 -14.29 36.86 -15.08
CA GLU A 24 -15.11 35.95 -14.27
C GLU A 24 -15.63 34.80 -15.14
N VAL A 25 -15.40 33.56 -14.70
CA VAL A 25 -15.84 32.33 -15.37
C VAL A 25 -16.31 31.37 -14.29
N ASP A 26 -17.58 30.96 -14.34
CA ASP A 26 -18.18 29.98 -13.42
C ASP A 26 -17.96 30.32 -11.93
N SER A 27 -18.11 31.61 -11.57
CA SER A 27 -17.90 32.14 -10.21
C SER A 27 -16.46 32.09 -9.72
N LEU A 28 -15.50 31.84 -10.59
CA LEU A 28 -14.06 31.94 -10.35
C LEU A 28 -13.48 33.12 -11.14
N PHE A 29 -12.34 33.62 -10.70
CA PHE A 29 -11.67 34.74 -11.32
C PHE A 29 -10.38 34.30 -12.02
N HIS A 30 -10.37 34.36 -13.33
CA HIS A 30 -9.22 34.10 -14.19
C HIS A 30 -8.38 35.37 -14.31
N ILE A 31 -7.16 35.31 -13.80
CA ILE A 31 -6.25 36.45 -13.70
C ILE A 31 -5.05 36.24 -14.60
N LYS A 32 -4.72 37.27 -15.42
CA LYS A 32 -3.42 37.33 -16.09
C LYS A 32 -2.53 38.37 -15.42
N LEU A 33 -1.27 38.00 -15.26
CA LEU A 33 -0.23 38.87 -14.69
C LEU A 33 0.73 39.37 -15.78
N GLU A 34 1.36 40.51 -15.55
CA GLU A 34 2.44 41.01 -16.39
C GLU A 34 3.67 40.10 -16.32
N ASP A 35 4.04 39.68 -15.09
CA ASP A 35 5.10 38.71 -14.80
C ASP A 35 4.58 37.62 -13.90
N SER A 36 4.87 36.36 -14.24
CA SER A 36 4.47 35.22 -13.40
C SER A 36 5.64 34.28 -13.10
N ALA A 37 5.87 34.03 -11.79
CA ALA A 37 6.78 33.01 -11.33
C ALA A 37 6.03 31.70 -10.93
N PHE A 38 4.70 31.67 -11.03
CA PHE A 38 3.93 30.44 -10.84
C PHE A 38 4.09 29.50 -12.04
N TYR A 39 4.54 28.29 -11.79
CA TYR A 39 4.70 27.26 -12.81
C TYR A 39 3.35 26.55 -13.07
N PRO A 40 2.83 26.58 -14.30
CA PRO A 40 1.68 25.79 -14.68
C PRO A 40 2.07 24.32 -14.83
N GLU A 41 1.09 23.42 -14.85
CA GLU A 41 1.35 21.99 -15.08
C GLU A 41 2.00 21.77 -16.45
N GLY A 42 3.12 21.03 -16.48
CA GLY A 42 3.82 20.72 -17.73
C GLY A 42 5.00 19.78 -17.53
N GLY A 43 5.41 19.08 -18.58
CA GLY A 43 6.60 18.21 -18.55
C GLY A 43 6.61 17.13 -17.48
N GLY A 44 5.45 16.70 -16.97
CA GLY A 44 5.32 15.74 -15.90
C GLY A 44 5.46 16.32 -14.49
N GLN A 45 5.61 17.65 -14.38
CA GLN A 45 5.60 18.37 -13.10
C GLN A 45 4.23 19.03 -12.90
N PRO A 46 3.56 18.82 -11.75
CA PRO A 46 2.31 19.49 -11.41
C PRO A 46 2.50 21.00 -11.20
N SER A 47 1.39 21.75 -11.34
CA SER A 47 1.35 23.19 -11.11
C SER A 47 1.74 23.58 -9.68
N ASP A 48 2.20 24.82 -9.54
CA ASP A 48 2.37 25.44 -8.23
C ASP A 48 1.04 25.81 -7.58
N PHE A 49 1.13 26.09 -6.28
CA PHE A 49 0.11 26.79 -5.52
C PHE A 49 0.72 28.04 -4.89
N GLY A 50 -0.14 28.94 -4.42
CA GLY A 50 0.28 30.16 -3.74
C GLY A 50 -0.84 31.17 -3.62
N THR A 51 -0.49 32.44 -3.47
CA THR A 51 -1.47 33.51 -3.30
C THR A 51 -1.16 34.71 -4.20
N ILE A 52 -2.21 35.43 -4.61
CA ILE A 52 -2.17 36.74 -5.23
C ILE A 52 -2.95 37.71 -4.34
N ASN A 53 -2.30 38.69 -3.74
CA ASN A 53 -2.88 39.61 -2.76
C ASN A 53 -3.54 38.87 -1.57
N GLY A 54 -2.96 37.75 -1.15
CA GLY A 54 -3.48 36.91 -0.08
C GLY A 54 -4.64 35.98 -0.48
N ILE A 55 -5.13 36.04 -1.74
CA ILE A 55 -6.17 35.19 -2.27
C ILE A 55 -5.50 33.93 -2.82
N GLU A 56 -5.99 32.74 -2.41
CA GLU A 56 -5.42 31.45 -2.83
C GLU A 56 -5.66 31.20 -4.33
N ILE A 57 -4.63 30.69 -4.99
CA ILE A 57 -4.71 30.14 -6.34
C ILE A 57 -5.28 28.73 -6.24
N VAL A 58 -6.44 28.52 -6.85
CA VAL A 58 -7.12 27.22 -6.88
C VAL A 58 -6.70 26.37 -8.08
N ASP A 59 -6.28 27.01 -9.18
CA ASP A 59 -5.75 26.35 -10.36
C ASP A 59 -4.83 27.26 -11.17
N LEU A 60 -3.96 26.67 -12.00
CA LEU A 60 -3.11 27.34 -12.98
C LEU A 60 -3.29 26.68 -14.34
N ILE A 61 -3.72 27.45 -15.31
CA ILE A 61 -4.01 26.99 -16.68
C ILE A 61 -3.01 27.64 -17.63
N GLU A 62 -2.36 26.87 -18.48
CA GLU A 62 -1.58 27.40 -19.59
C GLU A 62 -2.43 27.36 -20.87
N GLU A 63 -2.73 28.52 -21.43
CA GLU A 63 -3.49 28.66 -22.65
C GLU A 63 -2.80 29.70 -23.58
N ASN A 64 -2.52 29.28 -24.82
CA ASN A 64 -1.83 30.10 -25.80
C ASN A 64 -0.51 30.72 -25.28
N GLU A 65 0.30 29.92 -24.58
CA GLU A 65 1.55 30.33 -23.94
C GLU A 65 1.41 31.36 -22.79
N GLU A 66 0.20 31.68 -22.37
CA GLU A 66 -0.09 32.53 -21.21
C GLU A 66 -0.51 31.70 -20.01
N VAL A 67 -0.08 32.10 -18.82
CA VAL A 67 -0.46 31.52 -17.55
C VAL A 67 -1.67 32.24 -16.99
N ILE A 68 -2.78 31.51 -16.85
CA ILE A 68 -4.00 32.02 -16.24
C ILE A 68 -4.05 31.48 -14.79
N HIS A 69 -4.16 32.40 -13.83
CA HIS A 69 -4.25 32.13 -12.41
C HIS A 69 -5.72 32.13 -12.01
N VAL A 70 -6.24 31.02 -11.55
CA VAL A 70 -7.65 30.88 -11.14
C VAL A 70 -7.77 31.13 -9.64
N LEU A 71 -8.56 32.15 -9.26
CA LEU A 71 -8.80 32.53 -7.87
C LEU A 71 -10.27 32.29 -7.48
N ASN A 72 -10.52 32.07 -6.20
CA ASN A 72 -11.87 31.96 -5.65
C ASN A 72 -12.51 33.29 -5.24
N ALA A 73 -11.74 34.40 -5.28
CA ALA A 73 -12.23 35.75 -5.03
C ALA A 73 -11.57 36.75 -5.98
N ARG A 74 -12.26 37.89 -6.19
CA ARG A 74 -11.76 38.97 -7.05
C ARG A 74 -10.70 39.79 -6.29
N PRO A 75 -9.52 40.04 -6.88
CA PRO A 75 -8.58 41.00 -6.32
C PRO A 75 -9.13 42.43 -6.32
N ASP A 76 -8.91 43.15 -5.23
CA ASP A 76 -9.40 44.53 -5.05
C ASP A 76 -8.54 45.57 -5.80
N THR A 77 -7.31 45.20 -6.15
CA THR A 77 -6.34 46.12 -6.80
C THR A 77 -5.71 45.46 -8.01
N ILE A 78 -5.23 46.28 -8.95
CA ILE A 78 -4.47 45.80 -10.11
C ILE A 78 -2.98 45.56 -9.76
N GLU A 79 -2.49 46.12 -8.68
CA GLU A 79 -1.17 45.81 -8.16
C GLU A 79 -1.24 44.47 -7.40
N ALA A 80 -0.37 43.56 -7.76
CA ALA A 80 -0.38 42.21 -7.22
C ALA A 80 0.90 41.89 -6.43
N THR A 81 0.71 41.44 -5.20
CA THR A 81 1.74 40.79 -4.40
C THR A 81 1.52 39.28 -4.50
N CYS A 82 2.46 38.60 -5.13
CA CYS A 82 2.39 37.18 -5.39
C CYS A 82 3.33 36.42 -4.45
N GLU A 83 2.87 35.28 -3.93
CA GLU A 83 3.67 34.43 -3.05
C GLU A 83 3.43 32.96 -3.38
N ILE A 84 4.52 32.22 -3.67
CA ILE A 84 4.48 30.78 -4.00
C ILE A 84 4.44 29.95 -2.72
N ASN A 85 3.66 28.85 -2.72
CA ASN A 85 3.82 27.79 -1.74
C ASN A 85 5.21 27.14 -1.96
N TRP A 86 6.18 27.65 -1.18
CA TRP A 86 7.57 27.27 -1.36
C TRP A 86 7.86 25.82 -1.07
N ASP A 87 7.20 25.22 -0.09
CA ASP A 87 7.41 23.80 0.29
C ASP A 87 7.02 22.88 -0.88
N ARG A 88 5.92 23.21 -1.57
CA ARG A 88 5.51 22.51 -2.80
C ARG A 88 6.48 22.74 -3.95
N ARG A 89 6.91 23.99 -4.19
CA ARG A 89 7.84 24.33 -5.25
C ARG A 89 9.18 23.63 -5.09
N ILE A 90 9.81 23.71 -3.93
CA ILE A 90 11.13 23.11 -3.69
C ILE A 90 11.05 21.58 -3.78
N ASP A 91 9.96 20.98 -3.30
CA ASP A 91 9.71 19.56 -3.43
C ASP A 91 9.66 19.12 -4.91
N HIS A 92 8.94 19.86 -5.76
CA HIS A 92 8.89 19.57 -7.19
C HIS A 92 10.26 19.77 -7.86
N MET A 93 10.97 20.84 -7.54
CA MET A 93 12.32 21.10 -8.07
C MET A 93 13.31 20.02 -7.69
N GLN A 94 13.30 19.58 -6.43
CA GLN A 94 14.15 18.49 -5.95
C GLN A 94 13.88 17.18 -6.67
N HIS A 95 12.60 16.80 -6.82
CA HIS A 95 12.23 15.57 -7.49
C HIS A 95 12.47 15.62 -9.00
N HIS A 96 12.23 16.77 -9.64
CA HIS A 96 12.46 16.90 -11.08
C HIS A 96 13.96 16.86 -11.40
N SER A 97 14.78 17.62 -10.66
CA SER A 97 16.24 17.57 -10.82
C SER A 97 16.81 16.21 -10.42
N GLY A 98 16.26 15.61 -9.34
CA GLY A 98 16.61 14.27 -8.91
C GLY A 98 16.29 13.20 -9.97
N GLN A 99 15.18 13.33 -10.69
CA GLN A 99 14.85 12.44 -11.81
C GLN A 99 15.87 12.56 -12.94
N HIS A 100 16.27 13.80 -13.32
CA HIS A 100 17.30 14.01 -14.34
C HIS A 100 18.62 13.35 -13.94
N LEU A 101 19.10 13.62 -12.72
CA LEU A 101 20.32 13.04 -12.19
C LEU A 101 20.27 11.53 -12.11
N LEU A 102 19.17 10.97 -11.61
CA LEU A 102 18.95 9.52 -11.50
C LEU A 102 18.94 8.83 -12.87
N SER A 103 18.21 9.39 -13.84
CA SER A 103 18.12 8.85 -15.19
C SER A 103 19.47 8.86 -15.92
N ALA A 104 20.22 9.96 -15.82
CA ALA A 104 21.55 10.07 -16.40
C ALA A 104 22.52 9.06 -15.78
N THR A 105 22.50 8.91 -14.45
CA THR A 105 23.36 7.95 -13.75
C THR A 105 23.03 6.51 -14.09
N ILE A 106 21.75 6.15 -14.28
CA ILE A 106 21.34 4.80 -14.67
C ILE A 106 21.82 4.49 -16.10
N ILE A 107 21.72 5.44 -17.03
CA ILE A 107 22.26 5.28 -18.39
C ILE A 107 23.78 5.12 -18.36
N GLU A 108 24.47 5.97 -17.60
CA GLU A 108 25.94 5.89 -17.48
C GLU A 108 26.43 4.53 -16.95
N LEU A 109 25.73 3.97 -15.94
CA LEU A 109 26.16 2.73 -15.30
C LEU A 109 25.74 1.46 -16.06
N PHE A 110 24.57 1.49 -16.72
CA PHE A 110 23.93 0.27 -17.23
C PHE A 110 23.37 0.38 -18.64
N ASP A 111 23.49 1.54 -19.29
CA ASP A 111 22.91 1.81 -20.62
C ASP A 111 21.38 1.56 -20.68
N VAL A 112 20.68 1.86 -19.56
CA VAL A 112 19.23 1.66 -19.42
C VAL A 112 18.52 3.01 -19.50
N PRO A 113 17.76 3.28 -20.57
CA PRO A 113 17.06 4.55 -20.74
C PRO A 113 15.79 4.63 -19.88
N THR A 114 15.42 5.86 -19.50
CA THR A 114 14.15 6.17 -18.88
C THR A 114 13.08 6.40 -19.95
N VAL A 115 12.02 5.63 -19.89
CA VAL A 115 10.88 5.68 -20.84
C VAL A 115 9.86 6.73 -20.42
N SER A 116 9.53 6.78 -19.13
CA SER A 116 8.55 7.72 -18.57
C SER A 116 8.96 8.23 -17.20
N PHE A 117 8.36 9.36 -16.82
CA PHE A 117 8.49 9.99 -15.50
C PHE A 117 7.11 10.43 -15.01
N HIS A 118 6.85 10.22 -13.74
CA HIS A 118 5.63 10.69 -13.07
C HIS A 118 5.96 11.24 -11.70
N LEU A 119 5.62 12.53 -11.48
CA LEU A 119 5.78 13.23 -10.21
C LEU A 119 4.43 13.26 -9.47
N GLY A 120 4.14 12.20 -8.73
CA GLY A 120 2.91 12.09 -7.93
C GLY A 120 3.04 12.75 -6.56
N LYS A 121 1.90 12.95 -5.91
CA LYS A 121 1.83 13.59 -4.58
C LYS A 121 2.57 12.80 -3.50
N GLU A 122 2.48 11.47 -3.50
CA GLU A 122 3.11 10.60 -2.49
C GLU A 122 4.32 9.86 -3.02
N THR A 123 4.29 9.47 -4.28
CA THR A 123 5.32 8.67 -4.93
C THR A 123 5.76 9.29 -6.23
N VAL A 124 7.06 9.25 -6.47
CA VAL A 124 7.67 9.68 -7.73
C VAL A 124 8.28 8.46 -8.40
N THR A 125 8.04 8.29 -9.69
CA THR A 125 8.45 7.11 -10.42
C THR A 125 9.10 7.42 -11.74
N ILE A 126 10.06 6.57 -12.13
CA ILE A 126 10.56 6.46 -13.51
C ILE A 126 10.36 5.03 -13.99
N ASP A 127 9.97 4.89 -15.25
CA ASP A 127 9.93 3.60 -15.92
C ASP A 127 11.21 3.42 -16.73
N LEU A 128 11.92 2.33 -16.49
CA LEU A 128 13.21 2.02 -17.07
C LEU A 128 13.04 0.91 -18.11
N ASP A 129 13.71 1.03 -19.26
CA ASP A 129 13.67 0.05 -20.33
C ASP A 129 14.53 -1.18 -20.01
N THR A 130 14.15 -1.87 -18.95
CA THR A 130 14.77 -3.13 -18.50
C THR A 130 13.74 -3.98 -17.77
N PRO A 131 13.78 -5.31 -17.87
CA PRO A 131 12.83 -6.19 -17.21
C PRO A 131 13.00 -6.25 -15.69
N SER A 132 14.20 -5.94 -15.16
CA SER A 132 14.51 -5.94 -13.73
C SER A 132 15.82 -5.23 -13.44
N LEU A 133 15.99 -4.81 -12.17
CA LEU A 133 17.25 -4.37 -11.58
C LEU A 133 17.53 -5.23 -10.34
N SER A 134 18.77 -5.69 -10.18
CA SER A 134 19.18 -6.42 -8.98
C SER A 134 19.37 -5.46 -7.78
N ALA A 135 19.36 -6.01 -6.56
CA ALA A 135 19.67 -5.24 -5.36
C ALA A 135 21.07 -4.59 -5.40
N GLU A 136 22.03 -5.28 -6.00
CA GLU A 136 23.39 -4.76 -6.20
C GLU A 136 23.38 -3.54 -7.14
N GLN A 137 22.69 -3.62 -8.27
CA GLN A 137 22.53 -2.49 -9.21
C GLN A 137 21.85 -1.29 -8.54
N LEU A 138 20.78 -1.53 -7.77
CA LEU A 138 20.10 -0.46 -7.03
C LEU A 138 21.02 0.24 -6.04
N ASN A 139 21.87 -0.52 -5.31
CA ASN A 139 22.86 0.03 -4.40
C ASN A 139 23.93 0.84 -5.12
N GLN A 140 24.41 0.37 -6.30
CA GLN A 140 25.37 1.09 -7.12
C GLN A 140 24.80 2.42 -7.65
N ILE A 141 23.54 2.40 -8.12
CA ILE A 141 22.82 3.61 -8.57
C ILE A 141 22.73 4.62 -7.43
N GLU A 142 22.22 4.18 -6.25
CA GLU A 142 22.02 5.07 -5.10
C GLU A 142 23.33 5.72 -4.67
N ARG A 143 24.41 4.96 -4.64
CA ARG A 143 25.74 5.45 -4.30
C ARG A 143 26.28 6.45 -5.31
N ALA A 144 26.23 6.13 -6.61
CA ALA A 144 26.74 7.00 -7.67
C ALA A 144 25.94 8.32 -7.75
N VAL A 145 24.63 8.26 -7.55
CA VAL A 145 23.78 9.46 -7.47
C VAL A 145 24.17 10.31 -6.25
N TYR A 146 24.41 9.69 -5.09
CA TYR A 146 24.81 10.40 -3.88
C TYR A 146 26.19 11.08 -4.05
N GLU A 147 27.14 10.43 -4.70
CA GLU A 147 28.45 11.04 -5.02
C GLU A 147 28.30 12.30 -5.91
N LYS A 148 27.39 12.27 -6.89
CA LYS A 148 27.11 13.44 -7.73
C LYS A 148 26.37 14.57 -6.97
N ILE A 149 25.53 14.23 -6.00
CA ILE A 149 24.90 15.20 -5.08
C ILE A 149 25.99 15.89 -4.22
N LEU A 150 26.90 15.11 -3.65
CA LEU A 150 28.02 15.64 -2.85
C LEU A 150 28.98 16.51 -3.67
N ALA A 151 29.16 16.19 -4.95
CA ALA A 151 29.98 17.00 -5.85
C ALA A 151 29.38 18.39 -6.12
N ASN A 152 28.12 18.59 -5.76
CA ASN A 152 27.40 19.88 -5.87
C ASN A 152 27.48 20.51 -7.26
N ILE A 153 27.22 19.70 -8.28
CA ILE A 153 27.34 20.06 -9.70
C ILE A 153 26.30 21.14 -10.05
N GLU A 154 26.70 22.13 -10.83
CA GLU A 154 25.83 23.21 -11.28
C GLU A 154 24.77 22.69 -12.27
N ILE A 155 23.55 23.21 -12.16
CA ILE A 155 22.43 22.95 -13.06
C ILE A 155 22.07 24.26 -13.75
N ILE A 156 22.34 24.32 -15.05
CA ILE A 156 22.08 25.50 -15.86
C ILE A 156 20.90 25.29 -16.80
N THR A 157 20.27 26.41 -17.17
CA THR A 157 19.15 26.37 -18.13
C THR A 157 19.35 27.47 -19.17
N TYR A 158 19.12 27.11 -20.42
CA TYR A 158 19.25 28.05 -21.55
C TYR A 158 18.30 27.63 -22.68
N PHE A 159 18.06 28.53 -23.61
CA PHE A 159 17.26 28.26 -24.80
C PHE A 159 18.14 28.10 -26.01
N VAL A 160 17.75 27.19 -26.89
CA VAL A 160 18.42 26.90 -28.15
C VAL A 160 17.45 26.92 -29.30
N ASN A 161 17.95 27.29 -30.48
CA ASN A 161 17.25 27.14 -31.74
C ASN A 161 17.49 25.72 -32.34
N LYS A 162 16.85 25.45 -33.48
CA LYS A 162 16.94 24.14 -34.16
C LYS A 162 18.37 23.79 -34.63
N GLU A 163 19.16 24.78 -35.04
CA GLU A 163 20.52 24.55 -35.51
C GLU A 163 21.45 24.19 -34.33
N GLU A 164 21.34 24.92 -33.25
CA GLU A 164 22.07 24.66 -32.00
C GLU A 164 21.69 23.29 -31.38
N LEU A 165 20.39 22.96 -31.44
CA LEU A 165 19.89 21.65 -30.94
C LEU A 165 20.58 20.46 -31.63
N ASN A 166 20.79 20.53 -32.97
CA ASN A 166 21.42 19.47 -33.72
C ASN A 166 22.89 19.21 -33.33
N ALA A 167 23.54 20.20 -32.71
CA ALA A 167 24.90 20.05 -32.18
C ALA A 167 24.95 19.43 -30.77
N LEU A 168 23.81 19.30 -30.09
CA LEU A 168 23.73 18.79 -28.72
C LEU A 168 23.44 17.30 -28.70
N GLN A 169 24.09 16.58 -27.79
CA GLN A 169 23.79 15.17 -27.52
C GLN A 169 22.78 15.06 -26.36
N LEU A 170 21.50 15.25 -26.70
CA LEU A 170 20.44 15.16 -25.71
C LEU A 170 20.15 13.70 -25.33
N ARG A 171 19.88 13.48 -24.05
CA ARG A 171 19.40 12.18 -23.54
C ARG A 171 18.07 11.75 -24.20
N LYS A 172 17.19 12.71 -24.53
CA LYS A 172 15.92 12.49 -25.23
C LYS A 172 15.63 13.67 -26.16
N LEU A 173 15.28 13.39 -27.39
CA LEU A 173 14.91 14.43 -28.36
C LEU A 173 13.57 15.08 -27.98
N PRO A 174 13.46 16.40 -28.10
CA PRO A 174 12.21 17.14 -27.86
C PRO A 174 11.19 16.88 -28.97
N LYS A 175 9.91 17.18 -28.65
CA LYS A 175 8.82 17.11 -29.63
C LYS A 175 8.60 18.45 -30.37
N VAL A 176 9.19 19.52 -29.88
CA VAL A 176 9.10 20.91 -30.44
C VAL A 176 10.38 21.23 -31.20
N GLU A 177 10.28 22.11 -32.19
CA GLU A 177 11.40 22.41 -33.12
C GLU A 177 12.05 23.79 -32.89
N ASP A 178 11.38 24.71 -32.20
CA ASP A 178 11.89 26.06 -31.94
C ASP A 178 11.80 26.46 -30.48
N ASN A 179 12.67 27.37 -30.04
CA ASN A 179 12.74 27.94 -28.69
C ASN A 179 12.77 26.86 -27.62
N ILE A 180 13.68 25.89 -27.78
CA ILE A 180 13.75 24.72 -26.94
C ILE A 180 14.55 25.03 -25.69
N ARG A 181 13.91 24.89 -24.51
CA ARG A 181 14.59 25.05 -23.23
C ARG A 181 15.38 23.78 -22.91
N ILE A 182 16.67 23.97 -22.66
CA ILE A 182 17.61 22.93 -22.22
C ILE A 182 17.85 23.07 -20.72
N VAL A 183 17.90 21.94 -20.06
CA VAL A 183 18.38 21.79 -18.68
C VAL A 183 19.61 20.91 -18.73
N GLU A 184 20.72 21.43 -18.24
CA GLU A 184 22.01 20.74 -18.21
C GLU A 184 22.52 20.61 -16.78
N ILE A 185 22.76 19.38 -16.33
CA ILE A 185 23.60 19.11 -15.16
C ILE A 185 25.01 18.94 -15.70
N LEU A 186 25.88 19.90 -15.45
CA LEU A 186 27.18 20.00 -16.10
C LEU A 186 27.92 18.64 -16.14
N HIS A 187 28.31 18.23 -17.34
CA HIS A 187 29.01 16.96 -17.60
C HIS A 187 28.27 15.69 -17.16
N THR A 188 26.96 15.79 -16.88
CA THR A 188 26.18 14.64 -16.35
C THR A 188 24.91 14.36 -17.13
N ASP A 189 24.06 15.37 -17.33
CA ASP A 189 22.78 15.23 -18.07
C ASP A 189 22.55 16.44 -18.97
N LEU A 190 22.02 16.19 -20.15
CA LEU A 190 21.59 17.21 -21.10
C LEU A 190 20.21 16.84 -21.65
N SER A 191 19.19 17.59 -21.28
CA SER A 191 17.80 17.26 -21.59
C SER A 191 16.97 18.47 -21.96
N ALA A 192 16.10 18.34 -22.96
CA ALA A 192 15.05 19.32 -23.22
C ALA A 192 13.97 19.20 -22.14
N CYS A 193 13.77 20.24 -21.36
CA CYS A 193 12.84 20.24 -20.22
C CYS A 193 12.29 21.63 -19.92
N CYS A 194 10.95 21.71 -19.72
CA CYS A 194 10.25 22.94 -19.34
C CYS A 194 9.99 23.05 -17.84
N GLY A 195 10.36 22.08 -17.02
CA GLY A 195 10.11 22.10 -15.58
C GLY A 195 11.02 23.06 -14.81
N THR A 196 10.73 23.22 -13.52
CA THR A 196 11.59 23.98 -12.61
C THR A 196 12.63 23.08 -11.97
N HIS A 197 13.85 23.59 -11.82
CA HIS A 197 14.99 22.84 -11.31
C HIS A 197 15.70 23.62 -10.20
N VAL A 198 16.40 22.87 -9.32
CA VAL A 198 17.35 23.46 -8.37
C VAL A 198 18.59 23.94 -9.11
N LYS A 199 19.39 24.83 -8.50
CA LYS A 199 20.58 25.40 -9.14
C LYS A 199 21.80 24.49 -9.09
N GLN A 200 21.86 23.59 -8.14
CA GLN A 200 22.99 22.67 -7.92
C GLN A 200 22.48 21.33 -7.42
N THR A 201 23.19 20.24 -7.73
CA THR A 201 22.80 18.89 -7.32
C THR A 201 22.74 18.72 -5.80
N GLY A 202 23.50 19.48 -5.04
CA GLY A 202 23.43 19.48 -3.57
C GLY A 202 22.07 19.93 -3.02
N GLU A 203 21.35 20.81 -3.73
CA GLU A 203 20.01 21.25 -3.34
C GLU A 203 18.92 20.17 -3.53
N ILE A 204 19.20 19.11 -4.32
CA ILE A 204 18.32 17.93 -4.43
C ILE A 204 18.19 17.25 -3.07
N GLY A 205 19.26 17.28 -2.28
CA GLY A 205 19.34 16.59 -1.00
C GLY A 205 19.45 15.06 -1.17
N LEU A 206 18.93 14.32 -0.24
CA LEU A 206 18.95 12.86 -0.32
C LEU A 206 18.05 12.35 -1.45
N ILE A 207 18.54 11.42 -2.25
CA ILE A 207 17.70 10.57 -3.11
C ILE A 207 17.65 9.17 -2.50
N LYS A 208 16.44 8.66 -2.26
CA LYS A 208 16.21 7.32 -1.74
C LYS A 208 15.40 6.48 -2.72
N LEU A 209 15.95 5.37 -3.17
CA LEU A 209 15.22 4.36 -3.93
C LEU A 209 14.34 3.56 -2.97
N ILE A 210 13.04 3.47 -3.26
CA ILE A 210 12.05 2.88 -2.34
C ILE A 210 11.76 1.43 -2.70
N LYS A 211 11.39 1.18 -3.96
CA LYS A 211 11.07 -0.15 -4.48
C LYS A 211 11.09 -0.17 -6.00
N THR A 212 11.11 -1.36 -6.55
CA THR A 212 10.89 -1.60 -7.98
C THR A 212 9.62 -2.42 -8.18
N GLU A 213 8.92 -2.15 -9.28
CA GLU A 213 7.75 -2.91 -9.73
C GLU A 213 7.92 -3.26 -11.20
N LYS A 214 7.53 -4.48 -11.58
CA LYS A 214 7.51 -4.88 -12.98
C LYS A 214 6.25 -4.34 -13.65
N VAL A 215 6.42 -3.55 -14.71
CA VAL A 215 5.32 -3.00 -15.52
C VAL A 215 5.51 -3.45 -16.97
N ARG A 216 4.81 -4.50 -17.36
CA ARG A 216 4.97 -5.17 -18.68
C ARG A 216 6.42 -5.61 -18.93
N GLN A 217 7.15 -4.92 -19.83
CA GLN A 217 8.56 -5.20 -20.16
C GLN A 217 9.53 -4.21 -19.51
N THR A 218 9.02 -3.22 -18.76
CA THR A 218 9.80 -2.20 -18.08
C THR A 218 9.82 -2.43 -16.58
N THR A 219 10.80 -1.82 -15.91
CA THR A 219 10.87 -1.74 -14.44
C THR A 219 10.51 -0.34 -13.99
N ARG A 220 9.46 -0.22 -13.20
CA ARG A 220 9.10 1.03 -12.50
C ARG A 220 9.92 1.14 -11.23
N LEU A 221 10.74 2.19 -11.16
CA LEU A 221 11.52 2.53 -9.98
C LEU A 221 10.84 3.67 -9.22
N HIS A 222 10.48 3.42 -7.96
CA HIS A 222 9.95 4.42 -7.04
C HIS A 222 11.10 5.05 -6.26
N PHE A 223 11.11 6.36 -6.19
CA PHE A 223 12.12 7.11 -5.46
C PHE A 223 11.55 8.35 -4.79
N LYS A 224 12.29 8.90 -3.84
CA LYS A 224 11.99 10.15 -3.17
C LYS A 224 13.24 11.01 -3.09
N CYS A 225 13.05 12.33 -3.14
CA CYS A 225 14.12 13.32 -3.01
C CYS A 225 13.88 14.23 -1.80
N GLY A 226 14.94 14.89 -1.33
CA GLY A 226 14.88 15.95 -0.34
C GLY A 226 14.13 15.58 0.93
N TYR A 227 13.16 16.40 1.32
CA TYR A 227 12.39 16.20 2.55
C TYR A 227 11.56 14.91 2.53
N ARG A 228 10.95 14.55 1.40
CA ARG A 228 10.21 13.26 1.33
C ARG A 228 11.12 12.06 1.54
N ALA A 229 12.37 12.11 1.06
CA ALA A 229 13.35 11.05 1.30
C ALA A 229 13.75 10.98 2.77
N LEU A 230 13.97 12.14 3.41
CA LEU A 230 14.27 12.22 4.85
C LEU A 230 13.12 11.65 5.70
N GLU A 231 11.88 12.04 5.41
CA GLU A 231 10.68 11.52 6.10
C GLU A 231 10.55 10.00 5.97
N GLU A 232 10.84 9.45 4.79
CA GLU A 232 10.80 8.01 4.56
C GLU A 232 11.85 7.27 5.40
N VAL A 233 13.07 7.79 5.48
CA VAL A 233 14.14 7.23 6.33
C VAL A 233 13.75 7.33 7.80
N GLN A 234 13.21 8.46 8.26
CA GLN A 234 12.75 8.64 9.63
C GLN A 234 11.61 7.68 9.99
N LYS A 235 10.63 7.54 9.11
CA LYS A 235 9.51 6.60 9.28
C LYS A 235 9.98 5.16 9.38
N THR A 236 10.89 4.75 8.49
CA THR A 236 11.47 3.40 8.50
C THR A 236 12.27 3.14 9.77
N SER A 237 13.12 4.08 10.18
CA SER A 237 13.90 4.01 11.41
C SER A 237 13.01 3.91 12.66
N LYS A 238 11.95 4.71 12.73
CA LYS A 238 10.97 4.67 13.84
C LYS A 238 10.24 3.33 13.91
N THR A 239 9.82 2.80 12.74
CA THR A 239 9.14 1.50 12.67
C THR A 239 10.06 0.39 13.17
N LEU A 240 11.32 0.38 12.72
CA LEU A 240 12.31 -0.59 13.15
C LEU A 240 12.62 -0.49 14.66
N SER A 241 12.73 0.74 15.17
CA SER A 241 12.90 0.98 16.62
C SER A 241 11.73 0.42 17.44
N ASN A 242 10.49 0.60 16.97
CA ASN A 242 9.31 0.02 17.63
C ASN A 242 9.34 -1.52 17.62
N ILE A 243 9.75 -2.13 16.50
CA ILE A 243 9.91 -3.59 16.41
C ILE A 243 10.99 -4.07 17.38
N ASN A 244 12.13 -3.39 17.44
CA ASN A 244 13.20 -3.69 18.38
C ASN A 244 12.73 -3.67 19.84
N GLN A 245 11.90 -2.68 20.19
CA GLN A 245 11.29 -2.60 21.54
C GLN A 245 10.35 -3.78 21.82
N LEU A 246 9.46 -4.13 20.87
CA LEU A 246 8.54 -5.25 21.03
C LEU A 246 9.26 -6.58 21.26
N PHE A 247 10.37 -6.80 20.57
CA PHE A 247 11.14 -8.04 20.67
C PHE A 247 12.29 -7.95 21.69
N ASN A 248 12.47 -6.79 22.36
CA ASN A 248 13.58 -6.51 23.27
C ASN A 248 14.93 -6.92 22.67
N THR A 249 15.23 -6.39 21.48
CA THR A 249 16.42 -6.74 20.70
C THR A 249 17.04 -5.53 20.00
N HIS A 250 18.19 -5.70 19.36
CA HIS A 250 18.84 -4.69 18.51
C HIS A 250 18.52 -4.90 17.03
N THR A 251 18.70 -3.84 16.24
CA THR A 251 18.35 -3.81 14.80
C THR A 251 19.00 -4.93 13.99
N ASP A 252 20.25 -5.24 14.24
CA ASP A 252 21.03 -6.28 13.58
C ASP A 252 20.56 -7.71 13.91
N GLN A 253 19.89 -7.88 15.05
CA GLN A 253 19.42 -9.17 15.56
C GLN A 253 17.91 -9.35 15.42
N VAL A 254 17.16 -8.33 14.97
CA VAL A 254 15.69 -8.37 14.94
C VAL A 254 15.16 -9.49 14.06
N LYS A 255 15.82 -9.76 12.93
CA LYS A 255 15.43 -10.82 12.00
C LYS A 255 15.49 -12.19 12.70
N ASP A 256 16.63 -12.50 13.30
CA ASP A 256 16.86 -13.79 13.97
C ASP A 256 15.90 -13.96 15.16
N LYS A 257 15.62 -12.88 15.89
CA LYS A 257 14.67 -12.90 17.01
C LYS A 257 13.24 -13.17 16.55
N VAL A 258 12.80 -12.55 15.45
CA VAL A 258 11.48 -12.81 14.85
C VAL A 258 11.40 -14.27 14.39
N GLU A 259 12.39 -14.79 13.67
CA GLU A 259 12.43 -16.19 13.20
C GLU A 259 12.39 -17.16 14.39
N THR A 260 13.15 -16.91 15.44
CA THR A 260 13.17 -17.71 16.67
C THR A 260 11.77 -17.72 17.32
N THR A 261 11.15 -16.55 17.52
CA THR A 261 9.82 -16.44 18.14
C THR A 261 8.75 -17.15 17.31
N MET A 262 8.82 -17.06 15.99
CA MET A 262 7.89 -17.78 15.10
C MET A 262 8.05 -19.31 15.24
N ASN A 263 9.30 -19.79 15.38
CA ASN A 263 9.56 -21.22 15.58
C ASN A 263 9.07 -21.68 16.97
N GLU A 264 9.36 -20.92 18.03
CA GLU A 264 8.84 -21.18 19.39
C GLU A 264 7.32 -21.26 19.42
N LEU A 265 6.62 -20.32 18.75
CA LEU A 265 5.16 -20.35 18.63
C LEU A 265 4.66 -21.64 17.93
N LYS A 266 5.34 -22.05 16.86
CA LYS A 266 4.99 -23.26 16.11
C LYS A 266 5.19 -24.53 16.95
N GLU A 267 6.28 -24.59 17.70
CA GLU A 267 6.53 -25.74 18.59
C GLU A 267 5.53 -25.76 19.77
N ALA A 268 5.24 -24.62 20.38
CA ALA A 268 4.22 -24.51 21.43
C ALA A 268 2.82 -24.97 20.92
N GLN A 269 2.46 -24.61 19.67
CA GLN A 269 1.20 -25.07 19.08
C GLN A 269 1.17 -26.59 18.90
N LYS A 270 2.27 -27.20 18.45
CA LYS A 270 2.36 -28.69 18.36
C LYS A 270 2.24 -29.36 19.71
N GLU A 271 2.85 -28.79 20.75
CA GLU A 271 2.77 -29.31 22.11
C GLU A 271 1.35 -29.23 22.65
N ILE A 272 0.64 -28.12 22.44
CA ILE A 272 -0.78 -27.96 22.77
C ILE A 272 -1.61 -29.01 22.04
N ASP A 273 -1.41 -29.23 20.75
CA ASP A 273 -2.16 -30.23 19.97
C ASP A 273 -1.91 -31.65 20.50
N LYS A 274 -0.68 -31.98 20.86
CA LYS A 274 -0.32 -33.26 21.47
C LYS A 274 -0.95 -33.45 22.86
N MET A 275 -0.96 -32.41 23.68
CA MET A 275 -1.64 -32.44 24.99
C MET A 275 -3.15 -32.66 24.82
N LYS A 276 -3.77 -31.94 23.85
CA LYS A 276 -5.19 -32.13 23.52
C LYS A 276 -5.49 -33.58 23.09
N GLU A 277 -4.64 -34.16 22.23
CA GLU A 277 -4.80 -35.57 21.82
C GLU A 277 -4.78 -36.50 23.01
N THR A 278 -3.86 -36.33 23.96
CA THR A 278 -3.77 -37.11 25.19
C THR A 278 -5.03 -36.99 26.06
N ILE A 279 -5.51 -35.75 26.27
CA ILE A 279 -6.72 -35.47 27.03
C ILE A 279 -7.94 -36.09 26.36
N TYR A 280 -8.10 -35.93 25.05
CA TYR A 280 -9.24 -36.49 24.32
C TYR A 280 -9.21 -38.02 24.25
N ASN A 281 -8.02 -38.64 24.25
CA ASN A 281 -7.88 -40.06 24.40
C ASN A 281 -8.39 -40.56 25.76
N SER A 282 -8.15 -39.84 26.84
CA SER A 282 -8.68 -40.17 28.17
C SER A 282 -10.20 -39.98 28.23
N ILE A 283 -10.69 -38.80 27.78
CA ILE A 283 -12.12 -38.50 27.72
C ILE A 283 -12.88 -39.52 26.86
N SER A 284 -12.30 -39.91 25.72
CA SER A 284 -12.92 -40.91 24.84
C SER A 284 -13.10 -42.27 25.51
N ASN A 285 -12.17 -42.74 26.33
CA ASN A 285 -12.29 -43.97 27.10
C ASN A 285 -13.42 -43.90 28.15
N GLU A 286 -13.51 -42.74 28.84
CA GLU A 286 -14.58 -42.51 29.81
C GLU A 286 -15.96 -42.49 29.16
N LEU A 287 -16.10 -41.74 28.03
CA LEU A 287 -17.36 -41.64 27.29
C LEU A 287 -17.81 -43.02 26.73
N LEU A 288 -16.87 -43.77 26.16
CA LEU A 288 -17.15 -45.12 25.67
C LEU A 288 -17.59 -46.06 26.77
N SER A 289 -17.02 -45.96 27.98
CA SER A 289 -17.42 -46.81 29.12
C SER A 289 -18.85 -46.52 29.64
N LYS A 290 -19.35 -45.31 29.37
CA LYS A 290 -20.69 -44.83 29.77
C LYS A 290 -21.70 -44.87 28.61
N ALA A 291 -21.27 -45.25 27.41
CA ALA A 291 -22.14 -45.27 26.25
C ALA A 291 -23.23 -46.37 26.35
N THR A 292 -24.45 -46.01 25.98
CA THR A 292 -25.57 -46.95 25.86
C THR A 292 -25.83 -47.19 24.37
N ASN A 293 -25.77 -48.47 23.94
CA ASN A 293 -25.99 -48.87 22.55
C ASN A 293 -25.12 -48.10 21.53
N ASP A 294 -23.87 -47.79 21.94
CA ASP A 294 -22.88 -47.06 21.13
C ASP A 294 -23.29 -45.60 20.74
N ILE A 295 -24.26 -45.03 21.48
CA ILE A 295 -24.68 -43.63 21.35
C ILE A 295 -24.06 -42.82 22.49
N ILE A 296 -23.41 -41.71 22.14
CA ILE A 296 -22.80 -40.76 23.09
C ILE A 296 -23.38 -39.39 22.84
N ILE A 297 -24.07 -38.84 23.84
CA ILE A 297 -24.64 -37.50 23.82
C ILE A 297 -23.97 -36.71 24.96
N LYS A 298 -23.31 -35.64 24.63
CA LYS A 298 -22.54 -34.84 25.61
C LYS A 298 -22.48 -33.36 25.24
N THR A 299 -22.78 -32.51 26.21
CA THR A 299 -22.61 -31.08 26.15
C THR A 299 -21.25 -30.68 26.72
N PHE A 300 -20.59 -29.75 26.09
CA PHE A 300 -19.29 -29.20 26.45
C PHE A 300 -19.39 -27.67 26.54
N GLU A 301 -18.90 -27.09 27.65
CA GLU A 301 -19.03 -25.68 27.93
C GLU A 301 -17.97 -24.84 27.20
N GLU A 302 -16.70 -25.28 27.22
CA GLU A 302 -15.54 -24.51 26.78
C GLU A 302 -14.91 -25.01 25.46
N GLU A 303 -15.23 -26.20 25.01
CA GLU A 303 -14.64 -26.83 23.84
C GLU A 303 -15.21 -26.26 22.55
N SER A 304 -14.29 -25.92 21.59
CA SER A 304 -14.67 -25.54 20.24
C SER A 304 -15.16 -26.75 19.42
N VAL A 305 -15.92 -26.49 18.37
CA VAL A 305 -16.33 -27.59 17.44
C VAL A 305 -15.11 -28.32 16.87
N LYS A 306 -14.00 -27.62 16.62
CA LYS A 306 -12.75 -28.26 16.17
C LYS A 306 -12.20 -29.23 17.21
N ASP A 307 -12.27 -28.89 18.47
CA ASP A 307 -11.87 -29.74 19.57
C ASP A 307 -12.80 -30.99 19.69
N LEU A 308 -14.11 -30.77 19.56
CA LEU A 308 -15.10 -31.87 19.54
C LEU A 308 -14.93 -32.78 18.33
N GLN A 309 -14.50 -32.31 17.19
CA GLN A 309 -14.13 -33.12 16.03
C GLN A 309 -12.89 -33.98 16.31
N LEU A 310 -11.90 -33.48 17.06
CA LEU A 310 -10.74 -34.25 17.48
C LEU A 310 -11.13 -35.33 18.47
N LEU A 311 -11.97 -35.02 19.45
CA LEU A 311 -12.52 -35.99 20.39
C LEU A 311 -13.34 -37.07 19.65
N ALA A 312 -14.19 -36.65 18.71
CA ALA A 312 -14.97 -37.59 17.90
C ALA A 312 -14.07 -38.56 17.13
N LYS A 313 -13.01 -38.10 16.49
CA LYS A 313 -12.01 -38.94 15.82
C LYS A 313 -11.35 -39.93 16.78
N SER A 314 -11.01 -39.50 18.01
CA SER A 314 -10.45 -40.38 19.04
C SER A 314 -11.42 -41.49 19.48
N ILE A 315 -12.72 -41.17 19.61
CA ILE A 315 -13.74 -42.20 19.92
C ILE A 315 -13.90 -43.18 18.76
N GLN A 316 -14.03 -42.65 17.56
CA GLN A 316 -14.29 -43.43 16.34
C GLN A 316 -13.13 -44.36 15.96
N SER A 317 -11.87 -43.97 16.30
CA SER A 317 -10.72 -44.87 16.12
C SER A 317 -10.71 -46.09 17.03
N LYS A 318 -11.47 -46.05 18.13
CA LYS A 318 -11.60 -47.14 19.12
C LYS A 318 -12.85 -48.00 18.90
N LYS A 319 -13.99 -47.33 18.64
CA LYS A 319 -15.28 -48.00 18.43
C LYS A 319 -16.20 -47.17 17.54
N PRO A 320 -16.80 -47.75 16.48
CA PRO A 320 -17.84 -47.04 15.73
C PRO A 320 -18.97 -46.60 16.68
N SER A 321 -19.36 -45.33 16.59
CA SER A 321 -20.33 -44.73 17.51
C SER A 321 -21.16 -43.66 16.81
N LEU A 322 -22.35 -43.41 17.35
CA LEU A 322 -23.16 -42.24 17.04
C LEU A 322 -22.93 -41.20 18.12
N LEU A 323 -22.45 -40.03 17.69
CA LEU A 323 -22.04 -38.95 18.57
C LEU A 323 -22.94 -37.72 18.37
N VAL A 324 -23.46 -37.18 19.46
CA VAL A 324 -24.14 -35.87 19.51
C VAL A 324 -23.35 -35.02 20.48
N PHE A 325 -22.58 -34.09 19.96
CA PHE A 325 -21.77 -33.20 20.75
C PHE A 325 -22.26 -31.75 20.60
N SER A 326 -22.49 -31.08 21.73
CA SER A 326 -22.90 -29.69 21.80
C SER A 326 -21.77 -28.85 22.36
N SER A 327 -21.39 -27.81 21.64
CA SER A 327 -20.48 -26.72 22.12
C SER A 327 -21.31 -25.53 22.57
N VAL A 328 -21.36 -25.25 23.85
CA VAL A 328 -22.04 -24.07 24.40
C VAL A 328 -21.31 -22.81 24.00
N LYS A 329 -19.98 -22.83 24.05
CA LYS A 329 -19.10 -21.73 23.64
C LYS A 329 -19.37 -21.22 22.21
N GLU A 330 -19.60 -22.13 21.26
CA GLU A 330 -19.84 -21.76 19.86
C GLU A 330 -21.32 -21.86 19.48
N GLN A 331 -22.20 -22.25 20.40
CA GLN A 331 -23.64 -22.50 20.16
C GLN A 331 -23.88 -23.43 18.97
N LYS A 332 -23.08 -24.50 18.90
CA LYS A 332 -23.11 -25.46 17.80
C LYS A 332 -23.31 -26.88 18.28
N LEU A 333 -24.04 -27.63 17.47
CA LEU A 333 -24.26 -29.07 17.64
C LEU A 333 -23.59 -29.82 16.48
N LEU A 334 -22.82 -30.84 16.82
CA LEU A 334 -22.15 -31.74 15.90
C LEU A 334 -22.76 -33.14 16.06
N LEU A 335 -23.27 -33.67 14.94
CA LEU A 335 -23.82 -35.03 14.86
C LEU A 335 -22.94 -35.86 13.93
N ILE A 336 -22.44 -36.98 14.42
CA ILE A 336 -21.61 -37.91 13.64
C ILE A 336 -22.11 -39.33 13.82
N ASN A 337 -22.31 -40.06 12.73
CA ASN A 337 -22.75 -41.46 12.74
C ASN A 337 -21.76 -42.34 11.96
N GLN A 338 -21.20 -43.35 12.64
CA GLN A 338 -20.40 -44.43 12.03
C GLN A 338 -21.01 -45.82 12.23
N LEU A 339 -22.19 -45.87 12.83
CA LEU A 339 -22.88 -47.15 12.97
C LEU A 339 -23.45 -47.57 11.61
N LYS A 340 -23.48 -48.90 11.37
CA LYS A 340 -24.15 -49.46 10.19
C LYS A 340 -25.66 -49.55 10.45
N ASN A 341 -26.32 -48.38 10.52
CA ASN A 341 -27.76 -48.23 10.71
C ASN A 341 -28.34 -47.24 9.71
N ASP A 342 -29.65 -47.14 9.64
CA ASP A 342 -30.37 -46.27 8.67
C ASP A 342 -30.43 -44.80 9.09
N ILE A 343 -29.65 -44.38 10.11
CA ILE A 343 -29.64 -43.00 10.60
C ILE A 343 -28.82 -42.14 9.69
N HIS A 344 -29.49 -41.23 8.98
CA HIS A 344 -28.88 -40.23 8.11
C HIS A 344 -28.75 -38.88 8.84
N CYS A 345 -27.53 -38.45 9.20
CA CYS A 345 -27.29 -37.25 9.99
C CYS A 345 -27.92 -35.96 9.39
N GLY A 346 -27.76 -35.77 8.10
CA GLY A 346 -28.33 -34.62 7.41
C GLY A 346 -29.85 -34.55 7.44
N GLU A 347 -30.53 -35.67 7.31
CA GLU A 347 -32.00 -35.76 7.41
C GLU A 347 -32.48 -35.51 8.83
N LEU A 348 -31.82 -36.09 9.84
CA LEU A 348 -32.11 -35.79 11.23
C LEU A 348 -32.00 -34.30 11.54
N ILE A 349 -30.94 -33.67 11.11
CA ILE A 349 -30.76 -32.20 11.30
C ILE A 349 -31.83 -31.42 10.52
N LYS A 350 -32.16 -31.79 9.29
CA LYS A 350 -33.23 -31.14 8.52
C LYS A 350 -34.59 -31.25 9.25
N ASN A 351 -34.88 -32.37 9.88
CA ASN A 351 -36.11 -32.54 10.66
C ASN A 351 -36.07 -31.81 12.00
N LEU A 352 -34.92 -31.73 12.66
CA LEU A 352 -34.69 -30.92 13.84
C LEU A 352 -34.96 -29.44 13.58
N LEU A 353 -34.45 -28.90 12.48
CA LEU A 353 -34.61 -27.47 12.07
C LEU A 353 -36.06 -27.10 11.69
N LYS A 354 -36.97 -28.03 11.61
CA LYS A 354 -38.41 -27.73 11.53
C LYS A 354 -39.03 -27.43 12.90
N ARG A 355 -38.32 -27.70 14.00
CA ARG A 355 -38.82 -27.59 15.37
C ARG A 355 -38.04 -26.54 16.19
N VAL A 356 -36.78 -26.31 15.85
CA VAL A 356 -35.87 -25.37 16.55
C VAL A 356 -35.20 -24.50 15.49
N ASP A 357 -35.22 -23.21 15.69
CA ASP A 357 -34.55 -22.25 14.81
C ASP A 357 -33.02 -22.42 14.87
N GLY A 358 -32.39 -22.59 13.71
CA GLY A 358 -30.94 -22.75 13.57
C GLY A 358 -30.53 -22.81 12.11
N LYS A 359 -29.23 -22.78 11.87
CA LYS A 359 -28.64 -22.86 10.53
C LYS A 359 -27.64 -23.99 10.45
N GLY A 360 -27.87 -24.94 9.57
CA GLY A 360 -26.96 -26.07 9.45
C GLY A 360 -27.42 -27.12 8.43
N GLY A 361 -26.70 -28.23 8.41
CA GLY A 361 -26.93 -29.33 7.52
C GLY A 361 -25.76 -30.29 7.50
N GLY A 362 -25.79 -31.27 6.59
CA GLY A 362 -24.73 -32.23 6.45
C GLY A 362 -25.09 -33.38 5.52
N GLY A 363 -24.21 -34.37 5.47
CA GLY A 363 -24.39 -35.63 4.74
C GLY A 363 -24.91 -36.76 5.63
N ALA A 364 -24.82 -38.03 5.12
CA ALA A 364 -25.27 -39.21 5.82
C ALA A 364 -24.48 -39.45 7.11
N GLY A 365 -23.17 -39.31 7.08
CA GLY A 365 -22.28 -39.64 8.21
C GLY A 365 -21.99 -38.50 9.19
N GLN A 366 -22.24 -37.28 8.81
CA GLN A 366 -21.96 -36.12 9.64
C GLN A 366 -22.84 -34.90 9.27
N ALA A 367 -23.28 -34.17 10.30
CA ALA A 367 -23.99 -32.91 10.14
C ALA A 367 -23.67 -31.96 11.30
N GLN A 368 -23.88 -30.67 11.09
CA GLN A 368 -23.61 -29.62 12.08
C GLN A 368 -24.70 -28.54 12.01
N VAL A 369 -25.05 -28.00 13.17
CA VAL A 369 -26.01 -26.90 13.30
C VAL A 369 -25.43 -25.81 14.20
N THR A 370 -25.69 -24.57 13.84
CA THR A 370 -25.41 -23.38 14.66
C THR A 370 -26.73 -22.78 15.11
N PHE A 371 -26.82 -22.40 16.37
CA PHE A 371 -27.97 -21.77 16.98
C PHE A 371 -27.63 -20.32 17.38
N GLU A 372 -28.66 -19.48 17.60
CA GLU A 372 -28.45 -18.10 18.05
C GLU A 372 -28.32 -18.02 19.58
N THR A 373 -28.88 -19.01 20.30
CA THR A 373 -28.88 -19.04 21.76
C THR A 373 -28.55 -20.43 22.30
N SER A 374 -28.00 -20.48 23.53
CA SER A 374 -27.78 -21.75 24.24
C SER A 374 -29.08 -22.47 24.59
N ILE A 375 -30.20 -21.75 24.72
CA ILE A 375 -31.51 -22.33 24.98
C ILE A 375 -31.92 -23.20 23.79
N GLN A 376 -31.82 -22.70 22.56
CA GLN A 376 -32.09 -23.45 21.33
C GLN A 376 -31.16 -24.65 21.17
N LEU A 377 -29.88 -24.50 21.53
CA LEU A 377 -28.91 -25.60 21.52
C LEU A 377 -29.38 -26.77 22.44
N HIS A 378 -29.76 -26.42 23.69
CA HIS A 378 -30.22 -27.44 24.66
C HIS A 378 -31.57 -28.09 24.26
N GLU A 379 -32.49 -27.29 23.68
CA GLU A 379 -33.74 -27.80 23.13
C GLU A 379 -33.47 -28.80 21.98
N ALA A 380 -32.59 -28.44 21.06
CA ALA A 380 -32.16 -29.29 19.95
C ALA A 380 -31.52 -30.60 20.46
N GLU A 381 -30.67 -30.53 21.45
CA GLU A 381 -30.03 -31.71 22.09
C GLU A 381 -31.10 -32.64 22.71
N ASN A 382 -32.06 -32.09 23.47
CA ASN A 382 -33.12 -32.86 24.09
C ASN A 382 -34.03 -33.56 23.03
N ILE A 383 -34.35 -32.90 21.95
CA ILE A 383 -35.12 -33.49 20.83
C ILE A 383 -34.34 -34.66 20.21
N LEU A 384 -33.05 -34.46 19.87
CA LEU A 384 -32.22 -35.52 19.31
C LEU A 384 -32.08 -36.68 20.28
N LYS A 385 -31.87 -36.41 21.55
CA LYS A 385 -31.83 -37.43 22.59
C LYS A 385 -33.10 -38.28 22.63
N SER A 386 -34.27 -37.66 22.60
CA SER A 386 -35.56 -38.39 22.58
C SER A 386 -35.74 -39.27 21.31
N ILE A 387 -35.37 -38.73 20.14
CA ILE A 387 -35.45 -39.46 18.86
C ILE A 387 -34.50 -40.66 18.87
N LEU A 388 -33.24 -40.43 19.23
CA LEU A 388 -32.22 -41.50 19.17
C LEU A 388 -32.46 -42.62 20.19
N LEU A 389 -32.92 -42.27 21.38
CA LEU A 389 -33.24 -43.27 22.39
C LEU A 389 -34.53 -44.05 22.08
N SER A 390 -35.51 -43.48 21.38
CA SER A 390 -36.71 -44.20 20.95
C SER A 390 -36.46 -45.19 19.81
N GLN A 391 -35.50 -44.94 18.93
CA GLN A 391 -35.13 -45.81 17.81
C GLN A 391 -34.29 -47.03 18.24
N VAL A 392 -33.80 -47.04 19.45
CA VAL A 392 -32.97 -48.12 20.00
C VAL A 392 -33.81 -49.16 20.78
N ASN A 393 -35.03 -48.79 21.17
CA ASN A 393 -35.95 -49.69 21.91
C ASN A 393 -36.96 -50.42 21.03
N CYS A 394 -36.84 -50.32 19.72
CA CYS A 394 -37.54 -51.11 18.70
C CYS A 394 -36.59 -52.09 18.03
#